data_f2b46b011adead01d35234b5d8f239ec
#
_entry.id   f2b46b011adead01d35234b5d8f239ec
#
_cell.length_a   1.000
_cell.length_b   1.000
_cell.length_c   1.000
_cell.angle_alpha   90.00
_cell.angle_beta   90.00
_cell.angle_gamma   90.00
#
_symmetry.space_group_name_H-M   'P 1'
#
loop_
_entity.id
_entity.type
_entity.pdbx_description
1 polymer ?
#
loop_
_entity_poly.entity_id
_entity_poly.type
_entity_poly.pdbx_seq_one_letter_code
_entity_poly.pdbx_strand_id
1 'polypeptide(L)'
;TGLSFKDCTLIEISAARLRGREVVETFETFVNPHCLIPVEIVQLTGISQVDVADAPDAREAVAALADFVGGAPVLAHNATFDRTFVEAVPGGVNVSDTWIDTLALSRIALPRLSSHRLADMAEAFDCASVTHRAGDDVAALCGMWRIILCALTDLPAGLLGNLADMHPEIDWPFRPVLSHLALADGPVRFSLKGVRAQLLGESVAKQRDDAAEKDHVKPVTATEVREEFGSAGAVARMYERLESRPEQVQMSCEVADALATSTHRAIEAGTGVGKSVAYLLPEVLFAQRNNVTVGVATKTNALTDQLVSHELPALAEALPHGLTFASLKGYDHYPCLHRLDRAVKDELPFSLAQHDGRSDNAVGGDMLTAIAVTYAFACQSPDGDLDALGIRWRYVPRQMLTIKSGECLHARCPYYPNECLLHGARRRAASSDVVVTNHSLLLRNVEAEGKILPPVRHWVIDEAHAFESEARRQWAVEVSGEEARMAFELLGGTKTGVIHSLLVQSAMLDGSTTIQGLLTKAAATVARASVGVADLFVAVHELAGLARS
;
A
#
# COMPACT_ATOMS: atom_id res chain seq x y z
N THR A 1 2.95 -26.53 -17.84
CA THR A 1 2.70 -27.71 -16.97
C THR A 1 2.82 -27.41 -15.46
N GLY A 2 2.92 -26.15 -15.04
CA GLY A 2 3.01 -25.71 -13.65
C GLY A 2 3.61 -24.30 -13.50
N LEU A 3 4.01 -23.91 -12.25
CA LEU A 3 4.43 -22.56 -11.92
C LEU A 3 5.96 -22.33 -11.97
N SER A 4 6.76 -23.37 -12.18
CA SER A 4 8.21 -23.29 -12.18
C SER A 4 8.78 -23.66 -13.55
N PHE A 5 9.44 -22.75 -14.22
CA PHE A 5 10.10 -22.99 -15.51
C PHE A 5 11.24 -24.00 -15.45
N LYS A 6 11.76 -24.33 -14.25
CA LYS A 6 12.84 -25.33 -14.08
C LYS A 6 12.33 -26.77 -14.22
N ASP A 7 11.07 -26.99 -13.83
CA ASP A 7 10.47 -28.32 -13.72
C ASP A 7 9.23 -28.48 -14.61
N CYS A 8 8.85 -27.42 -15.33
CA CYS A 8 7.61 -27.34 -16.10
C CYS A 8 7.87 -26.87 -17.52
N THR A 9 7.01 -27.27 -18.44
CA THR A 9 7.11 -26.98 -19.88
C THR A 9 5.84 -26.28 -20.39
N LEU A 10 5.93 -25.67 -21.57
CA LEU A 10 4.80 -25.08 -22.27
C LEU A 10 3.87 -26.19 -22.81
N ILE A 11 2.56 -25.91 -22.81
CA ILE A 11 1.52 -26.77 -23.43
C ILE A 11 0.64 -26.01 -24.39
N GLU A 12 0.59 -24.69 -24.29
CA GLU A 12 -0.18 -23.82 -25.16
C GLU A 12 0.49 -22.45 -25.19
N ILE A 13 0.49 -21.80 -26.37
CA ILE A 13 0.91 -20.42 -26.58
C ILE A 13 -0.18 -19.72 -27.36
N SER A 14 -0.60 -18.55 -26.88
CA SER A 14 -1.50 -17.65 -27.62
C SER A 14 -0.97 -16.23 -27.59
N ALA A 15 -1.16 -15.49 -28.67
CA ALA A 15 -0.85 -14.09 -28.79
C ALA A 15 -1.85 -13.38 -29.72
N ALA A 16 -2.03 -12.08 -29.51
CA ALA A 16 -2.81 -11.23 -30.39
C ALA A 16 -2.01 -10.01 -30.78
N ARG A 17 -2.03 -9.64 -32.05
CA ARG A 17 -1.44 -8.42 -32.55
C ARG A 17 -2.42 -7.28 -32.43
N LEU A 18 -2.03 -6.23 -31.77
CA LEU A 18 -2.83 -5.02 -31.57
C LEU A 18 -2.32 -3.89 -32.50
N ARG A 19 -3.25 -3.14 -33.08
CA ARG A 19 -2.98 -1.83 -33.70
C ARG A 19 -3.81 -0.79 -32.94
N GLY A 20 -3.14 -0.04 -32.09
CA GLY A 20 -3.83 0.83 -31.13
C GLY A 20 -4.67 0.02 -30.13
N ARG A 21 -6.00 0.09 -30.28
CA ARG A 21 -6.96 -0.63 -29.40
C ARG A 21 -7.62 -1.83 -30.08
N GLU A 22 -7.29 -2.15 -31.33
CA GLU A 22 -7.94 -3.18 -32.11
C GLU A 22 -7.04 -4.40 -32.31
N VAL A 23 -7.63 -5.59 -32.16
CA VAL A 23 -7.00 -6.85 -32.51
C VAL A 23 -7.03 -7.01 -34.03
N VAL A 24 -5.87 -7.15 -34.65
CA VAL A 24 -5.76 -7.29 -36.13
C VAL A 24 -5.37 -8.69 -36.57
N GLU A 25 -4.75 -9.46 -35.69
CA GLU A 25 -4.30 -10.82 -35.97
C GLU A 25 -4.15 -11.61 -34.68
N THR A 26 -4.39 -12.92 -34.71
CA THR A 26 -4.21 -13.84 -33.56
C THR A 26 -3.30 -14.99 -33.94
N PHE A 27 -2.54 -15.47 -32.96
CA PHE A 27 -1.67 -16.63 -33.04
C PHE A 27 -2.03 -17.58 -31.91
N GLU A 28 -2.28 -18.86 -32.22
CA GLU A 28 -2.56 -19.89 -31.22
C GLU A 28 -1.89 -21.19 -31.65
N THR A 29 -1.25 -21.87 -30.72
CA THR A 29 -0.69 -23.19 -30.94
C THR A 29 -0.62 -23.98 -29.65
N PHE A 30 -0.97 -25.27 -29.71
CA PHE A 30 -0.56 -26.20 -28.68
C PHE A 30 0.94 -26.47 -28.78
N VAL A 31 1.51 -26.96 -27.68
CA VAL A 31 2.92 -27.31 -27.59
C VAL A 31 3.03 -28.71 -26.99
N ASN A 32 3.77 -29.60 -27.65
CA ASN A 32 4.07 -30.91 -27.10
C ASN A 32 5.12 -30.81 -25.98
N PRO A 33 4.76 -31.07 -24.72
CA PRO A 33 5.69 -30.93 -23.60
C PRO A 33 6.70 -32.07 -23.51
N HIS A 34 6.58 -33.15 -24.30
CA HIS A 34 7.35 -34.40 -24.22
C HIS A 34 7.39 -35.03 -22.81
N CYS A 35 6.42 -34.69 -21.97
CA CYS A 35 6.22 -35.26 -20.63
C CYS A 35 4.72 -35.39 -20.33
N LEU A 36 4.39 -36.11 -19.25
CA LEU A 36 3.02 -36.21 -18.80
C LEU A 36 2.52 -34.88 -18.25
N ILE A 37 1.31 -34.45 -18.66
CA ILE A 37 0.64 -33.27 -18.11
C ILE A 37 0.03 -33.68 -16.76
N PRO A 38 0.36 -32.99 -15.66
CA PRO A 38 -0.22 -33.25 -14.35
C PRO A 38 -1.76 -33.14 -14.36
N VAL A 39 -2.45 -33.98 -13.59
CA VAL A 39 -3.91 -34.01 -13.54
C VAL A 39 -4.50 -32.65 -13.13
N GLU A 40 -3.85 -31.96 -12.23
CA GLU A 40 -4.23 -30.62 -11.76
C GLU A 40 -4.19 -29.59 -12.90
N ILE A 41 -3.23 -29.70 -13.81
CA ILE A 41 -3.12 -28.82 -14.99
C ILE A 41 -4.20 -29.16 -16.02
N VAL A 42 -4.49 -30.44 -16.24
CA VAL A 42 -5.59 -30.87 -17.10
C VAL A 42 -6.93 -30.33 -16.56
N GLN A 43 -7.14 -30.42 -15.25
CA GLN A 43 -8.36 -29.87 -14.63
C GLN A 43 -8.46 -28.36 -14.73
N LEU A 44 -7.31 -27.66 -14.62
CA LEU A 44 -7.27 -26.20 -14.68
C LEU A 44 -7.46 -25.65 -16.08
N THR A 45 -6.77 -26.26 -17.09
CA THR A 45 -6.74 -25.75 -18.47
C THR A 45 -7.67 -26.45 -19.42
N GLY A 46 -8.14 -27.65 -19.07
CA GLY A 46 -8.87 -28.55 -19.95
C GLY A 46 -8.02 -29.21 -21.05
N ILE A 47 -6.70 -28.97 -21.09
CA ILE A 47 -5.78 -29.50 -22.10
C ILE A 47 -5.32 -30.89 -21.67
N SER A 48 -5.63 -31.90 -22.47
CA SER A 48 -5.24 -33.27 -22.23
C SER A 48 -3.98 -33.66 -23.00
N GLN A 49 -3.41 -34.83 -22.66
CA GLN A 49 -2.24 -35.38 -23.37
C GLN A 49 -2.50 -35.62 -24.86
N VAL A 50 -3.76 -35.92 -25.22
CA VAL A 50 -4.16 -36.17 -26.62
C VAL A 50 -4.11 -34.89 -27.44
N ASP A 51 -4.49 -33.76 -26.85
CA ASP A 51 -4.56 -32.46 -27.53
C ASP A 51 -3.16 -31.94 -27.97
N VAL A 52 -2.12 -32.33 -27.22
CA VAL A 52 -0.75 -31.89 -27.47
C VAL A 52 0.14 -32.95 -28.16
N ALA A 53 -0.39 -34.15 -28.43
CA ALA A 53 0.42 -35.28 -28.91
C ALA A 53 1.09 -35.00 -30.27
N ASP A 54 0.35 -34.37 -31.19
CA ASP A 54 0.82 -34.04 -32.55
C ASP A 54 1.19 -32.57 -32.69
N ALA A 55 1.26 -31.80 -31.58
CA ALA A 55 1.65 -30.40 -31.58
C ALA A 55 3.16 -30.23 -31.77
N PRO A 56 3.61 -29.06 -32.31
CA PRO A 56 5.03 -28.76 -32.42
C PRO A 56 5.73 -28.78 -31.06
N ASP A 57 7.02 -29.01 -31.07
CA ASP A 57 7.80 -28.89 -29.85
C ASP A 57 7.94 -27.43 -29.39
N ALA A 58 8.42 -27.22 -28.16
CA ALA A 58 8.53 -25.87 -27.60
C ALA A 58 9.42 -24.93 -28.42
N ARG A 59 10.48 -25.46 -29.08
CA ARG A 59 11.39 -24.66 -29.89
C ARG A 59 10.73 -24.21 -31.18
N GLU A 60 10.00 -25.09 -31.86
CA GLU A 60 9.27 -24.76 -33.07
C GLU A 60 8.16 -23.76 -32.79
N ALA A 61 7.38 -23.98 -31.70
CA ALA A 61 6.30 -23.11 -31.30
C ALA A 61 6.80 -21.70 -30.92
N VAL A 62 7.92 -21.60 -30.18
CA VAL A 62 8.51 -20.31 -29.80
C VAL A 62 9.16 -19.61 -31.00
N ALA A 63 9.72 -20.34 -31.97
CA ALA A 63 10.20 -19.75 -33.23
C ALA A 63 9.04 -19.15 -34.03
N ALA A 64 7.92 -19.85 -34.15
CA ALA A 64 6.71 -19.33 -34.81
C ALA A 64 6.14 -18.10 -34.07
N LEU A 65 6.17 -18.09 -32.73
CA LEU A 65 5.82 -16.92 -31.94
C LEU A 65 6.75 -15.73 -32.23
N ALA A 66 8.06 -15.96 -32.33
CA ALA A 66 9.03 -14.90 -32.66
C ALA A 66 8.75 -14.30 -34.04
N ASP A 67 8.47 -15.13 -35.03
CA ASP A 67 8.08 -14.67 -36.38
C ASP A 67 6.76 -13.89 -36.35
N PHE A 68 5.77 -14.34 -35.58
CA PHE A 68 4.52 -13.62 -35.38
C PHE A 68 4.75 -12.27 -34.69
N VAL A 69 5.57 -12.19 -33.63
CA VAL A 69 5.86 -10.94 -32.90
C VAL A 69 6.63 -9.96 -33.78
N GLY A 70 7.61 -10.44 -34.55
CA GLY A 70 8.38 -9.62 -35.51
C GLY A 70 9.13 -8.46 -34.86
N GLY A 71 9.62 -8.62 -33.64
CA GLY A 71 10.35 -7.61 -32.88
C GLY A 71 9.48 -6.50 -32.25
N ALA A 72 8.15 -6.62 -32.30
CA ALA A 72 7.25 -5.69 -31.61
C ALA A 72 7.35 -5.87 -30.08
N PRO A 73 7.06 -4.82 -29.27
CA PRO A 73 6.89 -4.97 -27.83
C PRO A 73 5.79 -5.97 -27.49
N VAL A 74 6.03 -6.81 -26.49
CA VAL A 74 5.06 -7.81 -25.99
C VAL A 74 4.39 -7.29 -24.72
N LEU A 75 3.07 -7.35 -24.70
CA LEU A 75 2.25 -7.08 -23.52
C LEU A 75 1.90 -8.41 -22.86
N ALA A 76 2.12 -8.53 -21.55
CA ALA A 76 1.66 -9.67 -20.77
C ALA A 76 1.21 -9.22 -19.36
N HIS A 77 0.31 -9.98 -18.76
CA HIS A 77 -0.15 -9.66 -17.40
C HIS A 77 0.65 -10.46 -16.37
N ASN A 78 1.49 -9.78 -15.59
CA ASN A 78 2.60 -10.36 -14.84
C ASN A 78 3.70 -10.90 -15.79
N ALA A 79 4.13 -10.06 -16.68
CA ALA A 79 5.00 -10.35 -17.83
C ALA A 79 6.27 -11.16 -17.47
N THR A 80 6.78 -11.04 -16.26
CA THR A 80 7.93 -11.85 -15.78
C THR A 80 7.64 -13.34 -15.86
N PHE A 81 6.39 -13.76 -15.62
CA PHE A 81 6.01 -15.17 -15.70
C PHE A 81 6.11 -15.68 -17.14
N ASP A 82 5.42 -15.06 -18.08
CA ASP A 82 5.39 -15.47 -19.49
C ASP A 82 6.78 -15.38 -20.11
N ARG A 83 7.47 -14.28 -19.88
CA ARG A 83 8.83 -14.04 -20.35
C ARG A 83 9.78 -15.14 -19.91
N THR A 84 9.72 -15.54 -18.63
CA THR A 84 10.62 -16.57 -18.09
C THR A 84 10.40 -17.92 -18.75
N PHE A 85 9.17 -18.32 -19.03
CA PHE A 85 8.87 -19.56 -19.74
C PHE A 85 9.29 -19.52 -21.21
N VAL A 86 9.08 -18.40 -21.90
CA VAL A 86 9.49 -18.22 -23.29
C VAL A 86 11.01 -18.21 -23.41
N GLU A 87 11.72 -17.43 -22.59
CA GLU A 87 13.17 -17.31 -22.63
C GLU A 87 13.90 -18.58 -22.18
N ALA A 88 13.25 -19.47 -21.41
CA ALA A 88 13.81 -20.79 -21.06
C ALA A 88 13.92 -21.74 -22.27
N VAL A 89 13.17 -21.47 -23.35
CA VAL A 89 13.24 -22.23 -24.59
C VAL A 89 14.35 -21.68 -25.49
N PRO A 90 15.19 -22.55 -26.12
CA PRO A 90 16.22 -22.09 -27.03
C PRO A 90 15.66 -21.20 -28.16
N GLY A 91 16.17 -19.98 -28.27
CA GLY A 91 15.67 -18.95 -29.20
C GLY A 91 14.60 -18.02 -28.66
N GLY A 92 14.04 -18.29 -27.46
CA GLY A 92 12.99 -17.49 -26.86
C GLY A 92 13.38 -16.07 -26.54
N VAL A 93 14.66 -15.79 -26.28
CA VAL A 93 15.17 -14.43 -26.08
C VAL A 93 15.00 -13.53 -27.32
N ASN A 94 14.79 -14.11 -28.49
CA ASN A 94 14.60 -13.36 -29.75
C ASN A 94 13.13 -12.97 -29.99
N VAL A 95 12.20 -13.38 -29.13
CA VAL A 95 10.77 -13.06 -29.30
C VAL A 95 10.55 -11.56 -29.19
N SER A 96 11.10 -10.92 -28.17
CA SER A 96 11.05 -9.45 -28.05
C SER A 96 12.09 -8.95 -27.05
N ASP A 97 12.70 -7.82 -27.36
CA ASP A 97 13.59 -7.09 -26.45
C ASP A 97 12.81 -6.33 -25.37
N THR A 98 11.53 -6.03 -25.61
CA THR A 98 10.70 -5.20 -24.75
C THR A 98 9.45 -5.94 -24.29
N TRP A 99 9.38 -6.21 -23.00
CA TRP A 99 8.21 -6.79 -22.36
C TRP A 99 7.55 -5.76 -21.44
N ILE A 100 6.28 -5.50 -21.65
CA ILE A 100 5.47 -4.52 -20.90
C ILE A 100 4.51 -5.27 -19.99
N ASP A 101 4.66 -5.08 -18.69
CA ASP A 101 3.79 -5.70 -17.69
C ASP A 101 2.50 -4.90 -17.51
N THR A 102 1.39 -5.42 -18.01
CA THR A 102 0.08 -4.79 -17.87
C THR A 102 -0.45 -4.82 -16.43
N LEU A 103 0.04 -5.72 -15.57
CA LEU A 103 -0.25 -5.71 -14.14
C LEU A 103 0.31 -4.44 -13.48
N ALA A 104 1.55 -4.06 -13.80
CA ALA A 104 2.14 -2.82 -13.29
C ALA A 104 1.46 -1.58 -13.87
N LEU A 105 1.16 -1.56 -15.18
CA LEU A 105 0.41 -0.46 -15.80
C LEU A 105 -1.01 -0.31 -15.23
N SER A 106 -1.71 -1.41 -14.95
CA SER A 106 -3.04 -1.37 -14.34
C SER A 106 -3.01 -0.75 -12.94
N ARG A 107 -1.93 -0.98 -12.17
CA ARG A 107 -1.74 -0.34 -10.86
C ARG A 107 -1.49 1.16 -10.98
N ILE A 108 -0.81 1.63 -12.04
CA ILE A 108 -0.66 3.06 -12.32
C ILE A 108 -1.99 3.66 -12.76
N ALA A 109 -2.70 3.00 -13.68
CA ALA A 109 -3.96 3.48 -14.24
C ALA A 109 -5.11 3.50 -13.23
N LEU A 110 -5.24 2.44 -12.45
CA LEU A 110 -6.37 2.14 -11.56
C LEU A 110 -5.88 1.82 -10.12
N PRO A 111 -5.11 2.71 -9.47
CA PRO A 111 -4.43 2.41 -8.22
C PRO A 111 -5.37 2.12 -7.04
N ARG A 112 -6.66 2.43 -7.17
CA ARG A 112 -7.67 2.23 -6.12
C ARG A 112 -8.42 0.90 -6.22
N LEU A 113 -8.13 0.07 -7.24
CA LEU A 113 -8.73 -1.26 -7.31
C LEU A 113 -8.23 -2.16 -6.18
N SER A 114 -9.13 -2.93 -5.60
CA SER A 114 -8.82 -3.89 -4.54
C SER A 114 -7.98 -5.08 -5.04
N SER A 115 -8.15 -5.45 -6.30
CA SER A 115 -7.41 -6.51 -6.96
C SER A 115 -7.01 -6.11 -8.38
N HIS A 116 -5.78 -6.48 -8.75
CA HIS A 116 -5.26 -6.30 -10.11
C HIS A 116 -4.96 -7.66 -10.78
N ARG A 117 -5.58 -8.74 -10.33
CA ARG A 117 -5.54 -10.03 -11.04
C ARG A 117 -6.35 -9.90 -12.33
N LEU A 118 -5.88 -10.51 -13.41
CA LEU A 118 -6.55 -10.41 -14.70
C LEU A 118 -8.01 -10.85 -14.63
N ALA A 119 -8.30 -11.95 -13.94
CA ALA A 119 -9.66 -12.47 -13.76
C ALA A 119 -10.57 -11.49 -13.02
N ASP A 120 -10.10 -10.95 -11.87
CA ASP A 120 -10.88 -10.02 -11.04
C ASP A 120 -11.15 -8.70 -11.79
N MET A 121 -10.16 -8.23 -12.55
CA MET A 121 -10.30 -7.03 -13.39
C MET A 121 -11.22 -7.28 -14.57
N ALA A 122 -11.08 -8.43 -15.25
CA ALA A 122 -11.94 -8.79 -16.38
C ALA A 122 -13.40 -8.88 -15.96
N GLU A 123 -13.70 -9.46 -14.81
CA GLU A 123 -15.03 -9.51 -14.22
C GLU A 123 -15.53 -8.09 -13.86
N ALA A 124 -14.72 -7.28 -13.20
CA ALA A 124 -15.10 -5.93 -12.76
C ALA A 124 -15.43 -4.98 -13.94
N PHE A 125 -14.82 -5.20 -15.10
CA PHE A 125 -15.01 -4.36 -16.30
C PHE A 125 -15.76 -5.05 -17.45
N ASP A 126 -16.42 -6.17 -17.16
CA ASP A 126 -17.22 -6.94 -18.13
C ASP A 126 -16.44 -7.30 -19.41
N CYS A 127 -15.18 -7.71 -19.24
CA CYS A 127 -14.33 -8.23 -20.31
C CYS A 127 -14.52 -9.75 -20.48
N ALA A 128 -13.85 -10.35 -21.48
CA ALA A 128 -13.83 -11.79 -21.68
C ALA A 128 -13.37 -12.53 -20.42
N SER A 129 -13.96 -13.67 -20.13
CA SER A 129 -13.65 -14.45 -18.94
C SER A 129 -12.26 -15.10 -19.03
N VAL A 130 -11.53 -15.09 -17.94
CA VAL A 130 -10.26 -15.81 -17.78
C VAL A 130 -10.55 -17.27 -17.42
N THR A 131 -10.14 -18.21 -18.29
CA THR A 131 -10.44 -19.64 -18.14
C THR A 131 -9.19 -20.49 -17.94
N HIS A 132 -8.02 -19.87 -17.88
CA HIS A 132 -6.70 -20.53 -17.91
C HIS A 132 -6.39 -21.25 -19.23
N ARG A 133 -7.13 -20.94 -20.32
CA ARG A 133 -6.76 -21.22 -21.71
C ARG A 133 -6.05 -19.98 -22.25
N ALA A 134 -4.91 -20.18 -22.89
CA ALA A 134 -4.09 -19.07 -23.37
C ALA A 134 -4.85 -18.13 -24.31
N GLY A 135 -5.73 -18.65 -25.19
CA GLY A 135 -6.56 -17.85 -26.09
C GLY A 135 -7.56 -16.97 -25.35
N ASP A 136 -8.28 -17.52 -24.37
CA ASP A 136 -9.26 -16.78 -23.58
C ASP A 136 -8.58 -15.70 -22.72
N ASP A 137 -7.44 -16.03 -22.10
CA ASP A 137 -6.67 -15.10 -21.27
C ASP A 137 -6.11 -13.95 -22.11
N VAL A 138 -5.67 -14.21 -23.36
CA VAL A 138 -5.26 -13.18 -24.31
C VAL A 138 -6.45 -12.30 -24.73
N ALA A 139 -7.64 -12.87 -24.95
CA ALA A 139 -8.85 -12.10 -25.26
C ALA A 139 -9.23 -11.17 -24.10
N ALA A 140 -9.19 -11.69 -22.85
CA ALA A 140 -9.39 -10.90 -21.64
C ALA A 140 -8.37 -9.76 -21.52
N LEU A 141 -7.08 -10.06 -21.76
CA LEU A 141 -6.01 -9.08 -21.72
C LEU A 141 -6.18 -7.99 -22.79
N CYS A 142 -6.62 -8.33 -23.99
CA CYS A 142 -6.92 -7.33 -25.04
C CYS A 142 -8.07 -6.39 -24.64
N GLY A 143 -9.12 -6.92 -23.99
CA GLY A 143 -10.18 -6.11 -23.38
C GLY A 143 -9.62 -5.17 -22.30
N MET A 144 -8.86 -5.73 -21.36
CA MET A 144 -8.24 -4.97 -20.27
C MET A 144 -7.24 -3.93 -20.76
N TRP A 145 -6.50 -4.19 -21.83
CA TRP A 145 -5.60 -3.19 -22.43
C TRP A 145 -6.34 -1.92 -22.84
N ARG A 146 -7.53 -2.04 -23.42
CA ARG A 146 -8.38 -0.89 -23.77
C ARG A 146 -8.77 -0.10 -22.52
N ILE A 147 -9.16 -0.78 -21.45
CA ILE A 147 -9.52 -0.16 -20.17
C ILE A 147 -8.32 0.56 -19.56
N ILE A 148 -7.15 -0.09 -19.52
CA ILE A 148 -5.91 0.49 -19.00
C ILE A 148 -5.54 1.77 -19.77
N LEU A 149 -5.60 1.75 -21.11
CA LEU A 149 -5.33 2.94 -21.92
C LEU A 149 -6.32 4.08 -21.64
N CYS A 150 -7.62 3.77 -21.51
CA CYS A 150 -8.64 4.77 -21.14
C CYS A 150 -8.32 5.36 -19.75
N ALA A 151 -8.10 4.51 -18.76
CA ALA A 151 -7.81 4.96 -17.40
C ALA A 151 -6.51 5.77 -17.28
N LEU A 152 -5.49 5.44 -18.07
CA LEU A 152 -4.28 6.27 -18.16
C LEU A 152 -4.57 7.65 -18.76
N THR A 153 -5.39 7.72 -19.81
CA THR A 153 -5.76 9.01 -20.42
C THR A 153 -6.70 9.85 -19.56
N ASP A 154 -7.41 9.23 -18.61
CA ASP A 154 -8.27 9.92 -17.63
C ASP A 154 -7.48 10.46 -16.42
N LEU A 155 -6.19 10.16 -16.32
CA LEU A 155 -5.33 10.75 -15.30
C LEU A 155 -5.20 12.26 -15.50
N PRO A 156 -4.90 13.02 -14.43
CA PRO A 156 -4.75 14.47 -14.52
C PRO A 156 -3.79 14.89 -15.64
N ALA A 157 -4.20 15.88 -16.44
CA ALA A 157 -3.43 16.37 -17.58
C ALA A 157 -1.98 16.73 -17.20
N GLY A 158 -1.02 16.32 -18.05
CA GLY A 158 0.41 16.48 -17.85
C GLY A 158 1.04 15.48 -16.87
N LEU A 159 0.26 14.63 -16.17
CA LEU A 159 0.83 13.61 -15.27
C LEU A 159 1.63 12.58 -16.04
N LEU A 160 1.09 12.05 -17.15
CA LEU A 160 1.77 11.03 -17.96
C LEU A 160 3.12 11.52 -18.49
N GLY A 161 3.17 12.77 -18.95
CA GLY A 161 4.43 13.40 -19.38
C GLY A 161 5.43 13.52 -18.23
N ASN A 162 4.97 13.99 -17.07
CA ASN A 162 5.81 14.11 -15.87
C ASN A 162 6.38 12.76 -15.41
N LEU A 163 5.60 11.68 -15.53
CA LEU A 163 6.06 10.32 -15.22
C LEU A 163 7.02 9.78 -16.30
N ALA A 164 6.76 10.04 -17.57
CA ALA A 164 7.62 9.61 -18.65
C ALA A 164 9.01 10.26 -18.61
N ASP A 165 9.09 11.50 -18.14
CA ASP A 165 10.34 12.26 -18.03
C ASP A 165 11.18 11.91 -16.80
N MET A 166 10.64 11.09 -15.86
CA MET A 166 11.39 10.66 -14.68
C MET A 166 12.65 9.89 -15.06
N HIS A 167 13.81 10.31 -14.55
CA HIS A 167 15.06 9.55 -14.60
C HIS A 167 15.31 8.90 -15.97
N PRO A 168 15.55 9.67 -17.04
CA PRO A 168 15.69 9.16 -18.40
C PRO A 168 16.86 8.19 -18.59
N GLU A 169 17.83 8.20 -17.67
CA GLU A 169 18.97 7.28 -17.62
C GLU A 169 18.59 5.85 -17.25
N ILE A 170 17.40 5.62 -16.67
CA ILE A 170 16.92 4.30 -16.28
C ILE A 170 16.06 3.74 -17.41
N ASP A 171 16.37 2.53 -17.84
CA ASP A 171 15.53 1.80 -18.78
C ASP A 171 14.24 1.36 -18.08
N TRP A 172 13.12 1.97 -18.52
CA TRP A 172 11.80 1.73 -17.96
C TRP A 172 10.82 1.37 -19.06
N PRO A 173 10.37 0.11 -19.14
CA PRO A 173 9.56 -0.41 -20.27
C PRO A 173 8.24 0.35 -20.50
N PHE A 174 7.71 1.03 -19.49
CA PHE A 174 6.45 1.77 -19.59
C PHE A 174 6.62 3.17 -20.21
N ARG A 175 7.82 3.71 -20.22
CA ARG A 175 8.12 5.07 -20.70
C ARG A 175 7.55 5.36 -22.11
N PRO A 176 7.72 4.49 -23.12
CA PRO A 176 7.18 4.74 -24.46
C PRO A 176 5.65 4.85 -24.47
N VAL A 177 4.95 4.04 -23.66
CA VAL A 177 3.47 4.08 -23.54
C VAL A 177 3.04 5.42 -22.94
N LEU A 178 3.66 5.81 -21.82
CA LEU A 178 3.32 7.05 -21.12
C LEU A 178 3.65 8.28 -21.98
N SER A 179 4.81 8.32 -22.64
CA SER A 179 5.20 9.40 -23.56
C SER A 179 4.23 9.53 -24.72
N HIS A 180 3.82 8.40 -25.32
CA HIS A 180 2.86 8.43 -26.43
C HIS A 180 1.50 8.98 -26.01
N LEU A 181 0.98 8.54 -24.87
CA LEU A 181 -0.31 9.01 -24.37
C LEU A 181 -0.25 10.48 -23.93
N ALA A 182 0.88 10.93 -23.39
CA ALA A 182 1.08 12.34 -22.99
C ALA A 182 1.00 13.33 -24.16
N LEU A 183 1.21 12.89 -25.42
CA LEU A 183 1.09 13.74 -26.60
C LEU A 183 -0.34 14.30 -26.76
N ALA A 184 -1.36 13.59 -26.25
CA ALA A 184 -2.75 14.05 -26.31
C ALA A 184 -3.03 15.24 -25.39
N ASP A 185 -2.29 15.38 -24.29
CA ASP A 185 -2.47 16.48 -23.32
C ASP A 185 -1.90 17.81 -23.83
N GLY A 186 -1.01 17.81 -24.82
CA GLY A 186 -0.26 18.97 -25.25
C GLY A 186 0.74 19.44 -24.15
N PRO A 187 1.27 20.67 -24.26
CA PRO A 187 2.29 21.19 -23.32
C PRO A 187 1.65 21.67 -22.01
N VAL A 188 1.10 20.78 -21.20
CA VAL A 188 0.51 21.08 -19.90
C VAL A 188 1.52 20.83 -18.79
N ARG A 189 1.72 21.85 -17.92
CA ARG A 189 2.57 21.71 -16.74
C ARG A 189 1.79 21.03 -15.62
N PHE A 190 2.18 19.84 -15.24
CA PHE A 190 1.59 19.10 -14.13
C PHE A 190 1.89 19.74 -12.76
N SER A 191 0.90 19.75 -11.87
CA SER A 191 1.04 20.19 -10.48
C SER A 191 0.29 19.27 -9.53
N LEU A 192 1.00 18.40 -8.80
CA LEU A 192 0.40 17.54 -7.79
C LEU A 192 -0.40 18.34 -6.74
N LYS A 193 0.14 19.48 -6.30
CA LYS A 193 -0.55 20.36 -5.36
C LYS A 193 -1.88 20.87 -5.92
N GLY A 194 -1.90 21.30 -7.19
CA GLY A 194 -3.12 21.78 -7.86
C GLY A 194 -4.17 20.68 -7.97
N VAL A 195 -3.78 19.48 -8.42
CA VAL A 195 -4.66 18.31 -8.51
C VAL A 195 -5.23 17.92 -7.13
N ARG A 196 -4.39 17.93 -6.10
CA ARG A 196 -4.83 17.64 -4.73
C ARG A 196 -5.84 18.67 -4.21
N ALA A 197 -5.58 19.95 -4.46
CA ALA A 197 -6.49 21.02 -4.08
C ALA A 197 -7.86 20.87 -4.76
N GLN A 198 -7.90 20.50 -6.04
CA GLN A 198 -9.14 20.22 -6.77
C GLN A 198 -9.88 18.99 -6.23
N LEU A 199 -9.15 17.88 -5.99
CA LEU A 199 -9.72 16.64 -5.45
C LEU A 199 -10.38 16.85 -4.09
N LEU A 200 -9.75 17.63 -3.22
CA LEU A 200 -10.25 17.85 -1.85
C LEU A 200 -11.37 18.89 -1.82
N GLY A 201 -11.47 19.78 -2.81
CA GLY A 201 -12.44 20.86 -2.87
C GLY A 201 -12.37 21.80 -1.65
N GLU A 202 -13.36 22.65 -1.50
CA GLU A 202 -13.57 23.44 -0.28
C GLU A 202 -14.33 22.59 0.74
N SER A 203 -13.62 21.67 1.41
CA SER A 203 -14.20 20.94 2.53
C SER A 203 -14.35 21.87 3.72
N VAL A 204 -15.57 22.32 3.97
CA VAL A 204 -15.93 22.95 5.24
C VAL A 204 -15.93 21.87 6.31
N ALA A 205 -14.84 21.76 7.04
CA ALA A 205 -14.77 20.82 8.17
C ALA A 205 -15.86 21.18 9.19
N LYS A 206 -16.71 20.22 9.53
CA LYS A 206 -17.70 20.40 10.60
C LYS A 206 -16.93 20.63 11.90
N GLN A 207 -17.20 21.75 12.54
CA GLN A 207 -16.58 22.03 13.83
C GLN A 207 -17.20 21.10 14.90
N ARG A 208 -16.36 20.33 15.57
CA ARG A 208 -16.73 19.49 16.69
C ARG A 208 -16.41 20.20 17.98
N ASP A 209 -17.21 19.92 19.01
CA ASP A 209 -16.93 20.38 20.35
C ASP A 209 -15.78 19.54 20.94
N ASP A 210 -14.93 20.16 21.74
CA ASP A 210 -13.95 19.40 22.52
C ASP A 210 -14.71 18.59 23.58
N ALA A 211 -14.56 17.26 23.53
CA ALA A 211 -15.23 16.38 24.49
C ALA A 211 -14.73 16.60 25.94
N ALA A 212 -13.51 17.12 26.10
CA ALA A 212 -12.95 17.43 27.42
C ALA A 212 -13.59 18.67 28.07
N GLU A 213 -14.17 19.58 27.28
CA GLU A 213 -14.83 20.80 27.75
C GLU A 213 -16.30 20.60 28.13
N LYS A 214 -16.86 19.40 27.86
CA LYS A 214 -18.27 19.10 28.17
C LYS A 214 -18.43 18.64 29.59
N ASP A 215 -18.89 19.53 30.46
CA ASP A 215 -19.25 19.23 31.86
C ASP A 215 -20.47 18.26 31.96
N HIS A 216 -21.37 18.33 30.97
CA HIS A 216 -22.59 17.50 30.93
C HIS A 216 -22.77 16.89 29.53
N VAL A 217 -22.80 15.57 29.47
CA VAL A 217 -23.13 14.84 28.25
C VAL A 217 -24.62 14.50 28.20
N LYS A 218 -25.20 14.52 26.99
CA LYS A 218 -26.55 14.06 26.74
C LYS A 218 -26.51 12.54 26.53
N PRO A 219 -27.09 11.72 27.47
CA PRO A 219 -26.96 10.28 27.39
C PRO A 219 -27.75 9.68 26.22
N VAL A 220 -27.28 8.54 25.74
CA VAL A 220 -28.05 7.59 24.95
C VAL A 220 -28.60 6.55 25.90
N THR A 221 -29.90 6.36 25.89
CA THR A 221 -30.54 5.46 26.84
C THR A 221 -30.56 4.00 26.37
N ALA A 222 -30.63 3.05 27.30
CA ALA A 222 -30.76 1.64 26.96
C ALA A 222 -32.04 1.33 26.16
N THR A 223 -33.10 2.15 26.31
CA THR A 223 -34.33 2.01 25.53
C THR A 223 -34.08 2.37 24.07
N GLU A 224 -33.47 3.50 23.80
CA GLU A 224 -33.10 3.91 22.43
C GLU A 224 -32.17 2.88 21.75
N VAL A 225 -31.19 2.36 22.48
CA VAL A 225 -30.32 1.28 21.95
C VAL A 225 -31.15 0.06 21.56
N ARG A 226 -32.09 -0.40 22.39
CA ARG A 226 -32.94 -1.55 22.08
C ARG A 226 -33.86 -1.28 20.88
N GLU A 227 -34.35 -0.06 20.74
CA GLU A 227 -35.16 0.34 19.56
C GLU A 227 -34.36 0.22 18.28
N GLU A 228 -33.08 0.62 18.28
CA GLU A 228 -32.20 0.50 17.09
C GLU A 228 -31.80 -0.94 16.77
N PHE A 229 -31.88 -1.87 17.74
CA PHE A 229 -31.75 -3.31 17.50
C PHE A 229 -33.10 -3.98 17.15
N GLY A 230 -34.22 -3.24 17.21
CA GLY A 230 -35.54 -3.72 16.81
C GLY A 230 -35.69 -3.85 15.29
N SER A 231 -36.81 -4.45 14.87
CA SER A 231 -37.09 -4.73 13.43
C SER A 231 -37.15 -3.49 12.54
N ALA A 232 -37.38 -2.31 13.05
CA ALA A 232 -37.38 -1.03 12.34
C ALA A 232 -36.10 -0.19 12.58
N GLY A 233 -35.19 -0.65 13.44
CA GLY A 233 -34.00 0.06 13.83
C GLY A 233 -32.87 0.00 12.80
N ALA A 234 -31.78 0.71 13.08
CA ALA A 234 -30.61 0.79 12.20
C ALA A 234 -29.98 -0.59 11.96
N VAL A 235 -29.84 -1.41 13.01
CA VAL A 235 -29.23 -2.74 12.89
C VAL A 235 -30.01 -3.66 11.93
N ALA A 236 -31.35 -3.57 11.94
CA ALA A 236 -32.16 -4.36 11.00
C ALA A 236 -31.96 -3.94 9.54
N ARG A 237 -31.61 -2.66 9.31
CA ARG A 237 -31.32 -2.15 7.96
C ARG A 237 -29.91 -2.51 7.46
N MET A 238 -28.99 -2.84 8.35
CA MET A 238 -27.63 -3.25 8.00
C MET A 238 -27.56 -4.68 7.44
N TYR A 239 -28.51 -5.55 7.76
CA TYR A 239 -28.46 -6.97 7.43
C TYR A 239 -29.73 -7.43 6.69
N GLU A 240 -29.57 -8.27 5.66
CA GLU A 240 -30.71 -8.87 4.95
C GLU A 240 -31.60 -9.73 5.86
N ARG A 241 -31.00 -10.34 6.88
CA ARG A 241 -31.69 -11.14 7.92
C ARG A 241 -31.21 -10.70 9.29
N LEU A 242 -32.13 -10.13 10.06
CA LEU A 242 -31.87 -9.78 11.45
C LEU A 242 -31.95 -11.05 12.31
N GLU A 243 -30.82 -11.45 12.89
CA GLU A 243 -30.77 -12.42 13.97
C GLU A 243 -30.80 -11.69 15.32
N SER A 244 -31.78 -12.00 16.16
CA SER A 244 -31.82 -11.45 17.54
C SER A 244 -30.71 -12.08 18.37
N ARG A 245 -29.77 -11.27 18.83
CA ARG A 245 -28.64 -11.66 19.68
C ARG A 245 -28.72 -10.88 21.01
N PRO A 246 -29.35 -11.43 22.04
CA PRO A 246 -29.55 -10.71 23.33
C PRO A 246 -28.24 -10.19 23.93
N GLU A 247 -27.14 -10.94 23.78
CA GLU A 247 -25.83 -10.58 24.31
C GLU A 247 -25.26 -9.34 23.60
N GLN A 248 -25.52 -9.20 22.28
CA GLN A 248 -25.12 -8.03 21.50
C GLN A 248 -25.88 -6.78 22.00
N VAL A 249 -27.18 -6.89 22.20
CA VAL A 249 -28.01 -5.80 22.73
C VAL A 249 -27.59 -5.42 24.17
N GLN A 250 -27.30 -6.42 25.00
CA GLN A 250 -26.83 -6.17 26.37
C GLN A 250 -25.50 -5.43 26.35
N MET A 251 -24.52 -5.90 25.57
CA MET A 251 -23.22 -5.23 25.40
C MET A 251 -23.40 -3.77 24.94
N SER A 252 -24.26 -3.53 23.96
CA SER A 252 -24.54 -2.19 23.46
C SER A 252 -25.14 -1.26 24.53
N CYS A 253 -26.05 -1.77 25.37
CA CYS A 253 -26.59 -1.03 26.50
C CYS A 253 -25.52 -0.70 27.55
N GLU A 254 -24.59 -1.62 27.84
CA GLU A 254 -23.49 -1.38 28.77
C GLU A 254 -22.52 -0.31 28.25
N VAL A 255 -22.23 -0.29 26.93
CA VAL A 255 -21.43 0.76 26.28
C VAL A 255 -22.15 2.12 26.38
N ALA A 256 -23.47 2.16 26.11
CA ALA A 256 -24.24 3.39 26.22
C ALA A 256 -24.23 3.96 27.64
N ASP A 257 -24.36 3.10 28.66
CA ASP A 257 -24.31 3.50 30.07
C ASP A 257 -22.90 4.00 30.46
N ALA A 258 -21.83 3.34 30.00
CA ALA A 258 -20.46 3.78 30.23
C ALA A 258 -20.20 5.18 29.65
N LEU A 259 -20.67 5.44 28.42
CA LEU A 259 -20.59 6.76 27.77
C LEU A 259 -21.40 7.82 28.54
N ALA A 260 -22.62 7.48 28.95
CA ALA A 260 -23.53 8.37 29.68
C ALA A 260 -22.98 8.80 31.04
N THR A 261 -22.35 7.88 31.74
CA THR A 261 -21.82 8.07 33.10
C THR A 261 -20.33 8.46 33.10
N SER A 262 -19.68 8.49 31.93
CA SER A 262 -18.23 8.70 31.77
C SER A 262 -17.40 7.78 32.66
N THR A 263 -17.79 6.50 32.74
CA THR A 263 -17.12 5.48 33.57
C THR A 263 -16.34 4.48 32.72
N HIS A 264 -15.24 3.98 33.25
CA HIS A 264 -14.48 2.91 32.60
C HIS A 264 -15.19 1.57 32.79
N ARG A 265 -15.33 0.80 31.70
CA ARG A 265 -15.90 -0.56 31.73
C ARG A 265 -15.03 -1.53 30.98
N ALA A 266 -14.86 -2.72 31.52
CA ALA A 266 -14.30 -3.87 30.79
C ALA A 266 -15.48 -4.83 30.52
N ILE A 267 -15.72 -5.10 29.23
CA ILE A 267 -16.82 -5.93 28.77
C ILE A 267 -16.21 -7.12 28.03
N GLU A 268 -16.55 -8.33 28.47
CA GLU A 268 -16.16 -9.56 27.80
C GLU A 268 -17.35 -10.12 27.01
N ALA A 269 -17.16 -10.37 25.73
CA ALA A 269 -18.14 -10.97 24.85
C ALA A 269 -17.49 -12.03 23.95
N GLY A 270 -18.16 -13.15 23.77
CA GLY A 270 -17.71 -14.27 22.95
C GLY A 270 -17.47 -13.90 21.48
N THR A 271 -16.82 -14.80 20.74
CA THR A 271 -16.70 -14.68 19.29
C THR A 271 -18.08 -14.85 18.63
N GLY A 272 -18.35 -14.09 17.55
CA GLY A 272 -19.62 -14.19 16.81
C GLY A 272 -20.80 -13.42 17.40
N VAL A 273 -20.68 -12.76 18.56
CA VAL A 273 -21.73 -11.92 19.16
C VAL A 273 -22.03 -10.68 18.31
N GLY A 274 -21.12 -10.24 17.44
CA GLY A 274 -21.25 -9.00 16.68
C GLY A 274 -20.79 -7.77 17.49
N LYS A 275 -19.64 -7.90 18.16
CA LYS A 275 -19.06 -6.86 19.03
C LYS A 275 -18.95 -5.50 18.37
N SER A 276 -18.52 -5.45 17.09
CA SER A 276 -18.29 -4.19 16.38
C SER A 276 -19.54 -3.31 16.36
N VAL A 277 -20.66 -3.85 15.91
CA VAL A 277 -21.92 -3.10 15.88
C VAL A 277 -22.42 -2.77 17.29
N ALA A 278 -22.18 -3.68 18.27
CA ALA A 278 -22.61 -3.47 19.65
C ALA A 278 -21.95 -2.25 20.31
N TYR A 279 -20.70 -1.93 19.98
CA TYR A 279 -20.07 -0.72 20.51
C TYR A 279 -20.19 0.48 19.56
N LEU A 280 -20.18 0.29 18.24
CA LEU A 280 -20.27 1.40 17.27
C LEU A 280 -21.61 2.13 17.34
N LEU A 281 -22.72 1.41 17.44
CA LEU A 281 -24.04 2.03 17.45
C LEU A 281 -24.21 3.05 18.59
N PRO A 282 -24.02 2.72 19.88
CA PRO A 282 -24.14 3.69 20.95
C PRO A 282 -23.10 4.81 20.88
N GLU A 283 -21.87 4.54 20.39
CA GLU A 283 -20.85 5.57 20.19
C GLU A 283 -21.27 6.59 19.16
N VAL A 284 -21.79 6.15 17.99
CA VAL A 284 -22.26 7.05 16.93
C VAL A 284 -23.42 7.91 17.41
N LEU A 285 -24.43 7.31 18.04
CA LEU A 285 -25.57 8.04 18.58
C LEU A 285 -25.12 9.08 19.62
N PHE A 286 -24.17 8.70 20.48
CA PHE A 286 -23.59 9.59 21.49
C PHE A 286 -22.80 10.74 20.85
N ALA A 287 -21.94 10.46 19.87
CA ALA A 287 -21.12 11.44 19.15
C ALA A 287 -22.00 12.49 18.47
N GLN A 288 -23.04 12.06 17.74
CA GLN A 288 -23.96 12.95 17.04
C GLN A 288 -24.79 13.80 18.00
N ARG A 289 -25.31 13.22 19.08
CA ARG A 289 -26.12 13.91 20.09
C ARG A 289 -25.35 14.98 20.83
N ASN A 290 -24.06 14.75 21.06
CA ASN A 290 -23.19 15.65 21.81
C ASN A 290 -22.30 16.52 20.91
N ASN A 291 -22.34 16.34 19.59
CA ASN A 291 -21.46 17.02 18.62
C ASN A 291 -19.96 16.85 18.95
N VAL A 292 -19.56 15.66 19.41
CA VAL A 292 -18.18 15.31 19.75
C VAL A 292 -17.65 14.20 18.85
N THR A 293 -16.34 14.05 18.81
CA THR A 293 -15.68 12.88 18.18
C THR A 293 -15.50 11.78 19.23
N VAL A 294 -15.88 10.56 18.89
CA VAL A 294 -15.57 9.35 19.68
C VAL A 294 -14.48 8.54 18.99
N GLY A 295 -13.79 7.69 19.71
CA GLY A 295 -12.66 6.94 19.20
C GLY A 295 -12.78 5.42 19.38
N VAL A 296 -12.37 4.69 18.35
CA VAL A 296 -12.20 3.23 18.40
C VAL A 296 -10.74 2.89 18.15
N ALA A 297 -10.13 2.16 19.07
CA ALA A 297 -8.77 1.65 18.91
C ALA A 297 -8.80 0.12 18.75
N THR A 298 -8.35 -0.37 17.61
CA THR A 298 -8.28 -1.80 17.30
C THR A 298 -6.87 -2.36 17.51
N LYS A 299 -6.75 -3.68 17.59
CA LYS A 299 -5.46 -4.35 17.75
C LYS A 299 -4.55 -4.20 16.54
N THR A 300 -5.10 -4.22 15.33
CA THR A 300 -4.35 -4.25 14.07
C THR A 300 -4.95 -3.31 13.03
N ASN A 301 -4.14 -2.88 12.06
CA ASN A 301 -4.64 -2.10 10.92
C ASN A 301 -5.69 -2.87 10.11
N ALA A 302 -5.57 -4.20 9.98
CA ALA A 302 -6.56 -5.01 9.28
C ALA A 302 -7.96 -4.91 9.93
N LEU A 303 -8.04 -4.90 11.26
CA LEU A 303 -9.31 -4.67 11.95
C LEU A 303 -9.79 -3.21 11.78
N THR A 304 -8.88 -2.23 11.81
CA THR A 304 -9.21 -0.83 11.47
C THR A 304 -9.83 -0.74 10.07
N ASP A 305 -9.20 -1.38 9.08
CA ASP A 305 -9.66 -1.37 7.69
C ASP A 305 -11.00 -2.07 7.53
N GLN A 306 -11.23 -3.18 8.23
CA GLN A 306 -12.53 -3.85 8.27
C GLN A 306 -13.64 -2.93 8.78
N LEU A 307 -13.43 -2.23 9.89
CA LEU A 307 -14.42 -1.30 10.44
C LEU A 307 -14.73 -0.16 9.45
N VAL A 308 -13.70 0.40 8.82
CA VAL A 308 -13.83 1.56 7.92
C VAL A 308 -14.39 1.19 6.55
N SER A 309 -14.14 -0.03 6.05
CA SER A 309 -14.59 -0.47 4.73
C SER A 309 -15.92 -1.23 4.72
N HIS A 310 -16.36 -1.77 5.86
CA HIS A 310 -17.57 -2.59 5.94
C HIS A 310 -18.56 -2.11 7.01
N GLU A 311 -18.17 -2.07 8.27
CA GLU A 311 -19.10 -1.86 9.37
C GLU A 311 -19.62 -0.41 9.43
N LEU A 312 -18.71 0.57 9.37
CA LEU A 312 -19.08 1.99 9.43
C LEU A 312 -19.86 2.46 8.19
N PRO A 313 -19.53 2.07 6.95
CA PRO A 313 -20.35 2.36 5.78
C PRO A 313 -21.76 1.79 5.89
N ALA A 314 -21.91 0.52 6.29
CA ALA A 314 -23.22 -0.10 6.47
C ALA A 314 -24.05 0.61 7.54
N LEU A 315 -23.42 1.01 8.67
CA LEU A 315 -24.09 1.78 9.70
C LEU A 315 -24.45 3.20 9.22
N ALA A 316 -23.60 3.83 8.39
CA ALA A 316 -23.87 5.14 7.81
C ALA A 316 -25.10 5.13 6.89
N GLU A 317 -25.26 4.09 6.09
CA GLU A 317 -26.44 3.89 5.23
C GLU A 317 -27.70 3.60 6.05
N ALA A 318 -27.55 2.87 7.15
CA ALA A 318 -28.65 2.49 8.02
C ALA A 318 -29.18 3.64 8.89
N LEU A 319 -28.37 4.64 9.20
CA LEU A 319 -28.77 5.76 10.05
C LEU A 319 -29.45 6.87 9.25
N PRO A 320 -30.54 7.49 9.77
CA PRO A 320 -31.30 8.53 9.05
C PRO A 320 -30.51 9.76 8.62
N HIS A 321 -29.48 10.09 9.39
CA HIS A 321 -28.62 11.26 9.13
C HIS A 321 -27.22 10.87 8.63
N GLY A 322 -27.01 9.58 8.32
CA GLY A 322 -25.70 9.04 8.03
C GLY A 322 -24.74 9.14 9.21
N LEU A 323 -23.48 8.93 8.97
CA LEU A 323 -22.42 9.23 9.92
C LEU A 323 -21.13 9.61 9.18
N THR A 324 -20.27 10.37 9.84
CA THR A 324 -18.94 10.70 9.33
C THR A 324 -17.89 9.95 10.14
N PHE A 325 -16.94 9.34 9.44
CA PHE A 325 -15.86 8.58 10.09
C PHE A 325 -14.55 8.75 9.34
N ALA A 326 -13.45 8.54 10.04
CA ALA A 326 -12.11 8.53 9.44
C ALA A 326 -11.21 7.52 10.14
N SER A 327 -10.34 6.88 9.37
CA SER A 327 -9.19 6.16 9.91
C SER A 327 -8.01 7.09 10.08
N LEU A 328 -7.20 6.86 11.11
CA LEU A 328 -5.92 7.53 11.27
C LEU A 328 -4.85 6.50 11.62
N LYS A 329 -3.80 6.46 10.78
CA LYS A 329 -2.65 5.58 10.90
C LYS A 329 -1.36 6.39 11.11
N GLY A 330 -0.25 5.70 11.32
CA GLY A 330 1.08 6.32 11.48
C GLY A 330 1.63 6.96 10.20
N TYR A 331 2.74 7.67 10.32
CA TYR A 331 3.43 8.36 9.21
C TYR A 331 3.81 7.44 8.05
N ASP A 332 4.14 6.20 8.33
CA ASP A 332 4.55 5.17 7.38
C ASP A 332 3.41 4.61 6.53
N HIS A 333 2.17 4.99 6.82
CA HIS A 333 0.98 4.62 6.04
C HIS A 333 0.56 5.67 5.01
N TYR A 334 1.21 6.83 5.00
CA TYR A 334 0.88 7.90 4.05
C TYR A 334 2.10 8.30 3.23
N PRO A 335 1.98 8.40 1.89
CA PRO A 335 3.07 8.93 1.09
C PRO A 335 3.32 10.39 1.44
N CYS A 336 4.60 10.74 1.54
CA CYS A 336 5.02 12.12 1.68
C CYS A 336 5.08 12.79 0.30
N LEU A 337 4.13 13.66 0.00
CA LEU A 337 4.04 14.32 -1.31
C LEU A 337 5.28 15.15 -1.63
N HIS A 338 5.91 15.77 -0.63
CA HIS A 338 7.16 16.49 -0.82
C HIS A 338 8.32 15.55 -1.20
N ARG A 339 8.42 14.38 -0.55
CA ARG A 339 9.43 13.36 -0.89
C ARG A 339 9.15 12.76 -2.27
N LEU A 340 7.89 12.52 -2.59
CA LEU A 340 7.44 12.00 -3.86
C LEU A 340 7.78 12.95 -5.02
N ASP A 341 7.52 14.26 -4.86
CA ASP A 341 7.90 15.29 -5.86
C ASP A 341 9.42 15.37 -6.08
N ARG A 342 10.21 15.21 -5.03
CA ARG A 342 11.66 15.18 -5.15
C ARG A 342 12.14 13.92 -5.88
N ALA A 343 11.53 12.77 -5.56
CA ALA A 343 11.85 11.51 -6.22
C ALA A 343 11.56 11.53 -7.73
N VAL A 344 10.52 12.27 -8.14
CA VAL A 344 10.22 12.46 -9.58
C VAL A 344 11.24 13.35 -10.27
N LYS A 345 11.78 14.34 -9.56
CA LYS A 345 12.59 15.40 -10.19
C LYS A 345 14.07 15.11 -10.31
N ASP A 346 14.74 14.41 -9.41
CA ASP A 346 16.19 14.12 -9.55
C ASP A 346 16.87 13.46 -8.33
N GLU A 347 16.14 13.12 -7.27
CA GLU A 347 16.77 12.72 -6.02
C GLU A 347 16.33 11.33 -5.53
N LEU A 348 16.54 10.31 -6.36
CA LEU A 348 16.34 8.93 -5.90
C LEU A 348 17.50 8.51 -5.00
N PRO A 349 17.25 8.11 -3.75
CA PRO A 349 18.28 7.56 -2.89
C PRO A 349 18.59 6.10 -3.28
N PHE A 350 19.13 5.87 -4.47
CA PHE A 350 19.50 4.52 -4.96
C PHE A 350 20.47 3.78 -4.04
N SER A 351 21.29 4.51 -3.28
CA SER A 351 22.27 3.94 -2.37
C SER A 351 21.69 3.17 -1.17
N LEU A 352 20.38 3.28 -0.94
CA LEU A 352 19.68 2.61 0.16
C LEU A 352 18.94 1.34 -0.24
N ALA A 353 18.82 1.06 -1.55
CA ALA A 353 18.24 -0.20 -2.02
C ALA A 353 19.27 -1.32 -1.80
N GLN A 354 18.97 -2.26 -0.92
CA GLN A 354 19.75 -3.51 -0.83
C GLN A 354 19.55 -4.27 -2.13
N HIS A 355 20.62 -4.42 -2.89
CA HIS A 355 20.61 -5.14 -4.16
C HIS A 355 20.71 -6.65 -3.87
N ASP A 356 19.61 -7.35 -3.77
CA ASP A 356 19.54 -8.83 -3.65
C ASP A 356 20.06 -9.51 -4.94
N GLY A 357 21.26 -9.15 -5.42
CA GLY A 357 21.86 -9.69 -6.64
C GLY A 357 21.19 -9.25 -7.95
N ARG A 358 20.28 -8.28 -7.93
CA ARG A 358 19.60 -7.70 -9.10
C ARG A 358 20.46 -6.58 -9.72
N SER A 359 20.31 -6.37 -11.02
CA SER A 359 21.00 -5.24 -11.68
C SER A 359 20.44 -3.90 -11.20
N ASP A 360 21.28 -2.86 -11.16
CA ASP A 360 20.88 -1.50 -10.79
C ASP A 360 19.70 -0.98 -11.63
N ASN A 361 19.68 -1.33 -12.92
CA ASN A 361 18.61 -0.93 -13.84
C ASN A 361 17.26 -1.58 -13.49
N ALA A 362 17.25 -2.86 -13.10
CA ALA A 362 16.03 -3.54 -12.68
C ALA A 362 15.48 -2.97 -11.38
N VAL A 363 16.33 -2.65 -10.41
CA VAL A 363 15.94 -1.97 -9.15
C VAL A 363 15.40 -0.58 -9.45
N GLY A 364 16.04 0.16 -10.35
CA GLY A 364 15.58 1.47 -10.80
C GLY A 364 14.20 1.42 -11.46
N GLY A 365 13.96 0.48 -12.36
CA GLY A 365 12.67 0.28 -13.03
C GLY A 365 11.53 -0.03 -12.04
N ASP A 366 11.77 -0.90 -11.05
CA ASP A 366 10.78 -1.19 -10.00
C ASP A 366 10.48 0.06 -9.15
N MET A 367 11.50 0.86 -8.87
CA MET A 367 11.35 2.10 -8.11
C MET A 367 10.53 3.13 -8.87
N LEU A 368 10.81 3.36 -10.15
CA LEU A 368 10.00 4.25 -10.99
C LEU A 368 8.54 3.80 -11.04
N THR A 369 8.31 2.48 -11.13
CA THR A 369 6.95 1.92 -11.11
C THR A 369 6.25 2.20 -9.78
N ALA A 370 6.92 2.01 -8.64
CA ALA A 370 6.35 2.29 -7.33
C ALA A 370 6.05 3.79 -7.14
N ILE A 371 6.93 4.68 -7.62
CA ILE A 371 6.71 6.12 -7.63
C ILE A 371 5.49 6.46 -8.49
N ALA A 372 5.41 5.93 -9.72
CA ALA A 372 4.32 6.21 -10.64
C ALA A 372 2.96 5.76 -10.06
N VAL A 373 2.87 4.55 -9.51
CA VAL A 373 1.66 4.05 -8.84
C VAL A 373 1.27 4.94 -7.66
N THR A 374 2.24 5.29 -6.80
CA THR A 374 1.97 6.12 -5.63
C THR A 374 1.57 7.55 -6.02
N TYR A 375 2.14 8.07 -7.10
CA TYR A 375 1.81 9.39 -7.62
C TYR A 375 0.39 9.44 -8.19
N ALA A 376 0.03 8.46 -9.04
CA ALA A 376 -1.32 8.32 -9.56
C ALA A 376 -2.35 8.11 -8.44
N PHE A 377 -2.01 7.31 -7.43
CA PHE A 377 -2.83 7.13 -6.24
C PHE A 377 -3.04 8.43 -5.47
N ALA A 378 -1.98 9.20 -5.24
CA ALA A 378 -2.08 10.50 -4.57
C ALA A 378 -2.96 11.50 -5.33
N CYS A 379 -3.04 11.40 -6.66
CA CYS A 379 -3.93 12.22 -7.49
C CYS A 379 -5.41 11.82 -7.39
N GLN A 380 -5.70 10.56 -7.07
CA GLN A 380 -7.06 10.00 -7.11
C GLN A 380 -7.65 9.71 -5.71
N SER A 381 -6.80 9.49 -4.70
CA SER A 381 -7.24 9.13 -3.36
C SER A 381 -7.34 10.35 -2.46
N PRO A 382 -8.51 10.68 -1.92
CA PRO A 382 -8.63 11.72 -0.89
C PRO A 382 -7.93 11.30 0.41
N ASP A 383 -7.92 10.01 0.75
CA ASP A 383 -7.42 9.47 2.01
C ASP A 383 -5.92 9.22 1.99
N GLY A 384 -5.41 8.67 0.88
CA GLY A 384 -4.00 8.43 0.66
C GLY A 384 -3.37 7.34 1.53
N ASP A 385 -4.16 6.40 2.03
CA ASP A 385 -3.67 5.27 2.79
C ASP A 385 -2.98 4.26 1.87
N LEU A 386 -1.67 4.06 2.07
CA LEU A 386 -0.85 3.13 1.28
C LEU A 386 -1.23 1.65 1.45
N ASP A 387 -1.95 1.31 2.51
CA ASP A 387 -2.41 -0.07 2.71
C ASP A 387 -3.50 -0.45 1.70
N ALA A 388 -4.18 0.55 1.11
CA ALA A 388 -5.12 0.36 0.02
C ALA A 388 -4.46 0.07 -1.34
N LEU A 389 -3.13 0.22 -1.46
CA LEU A 389 -2.41 -0.06 -2.69
C LEU A 389 -2.01 -1.53 -2.81
N GLY A 390 -2.33 -2.16 -3.94
CA GLY A 390 -1.91 -3.53 -4.26
C GLY A 390 -0.42 -3.69 -4.59
N ILE A 391 0.48 -2.86 -4.02
CA ILE A 391 1.92 -2.93 -4.25
C ILE A 391 2.55 -3.93 -3.30
N ARG A 392 3.43 -4.79 -3.85
CA ARG A 392 4.33 -5.61 -3.04
C ARG A 392 5.58 -4.79 -2.69
N TRP A 393 5.65 -4.31 -1.46
CA TRP A 393 6.78 -3.51 -0.95
C TRP A 393 8.08 -4.30 -0.75
N ARG A 394 8.17 -5.50 -1.29
CA ARG A 394 9.34 -6.36 -1.14
C ARG A 394 10.61 -5.79 -1.79
N TYR A 395 10.44 -5.11 -2.92
CA TYR A 395 11.55 -4.62 -3.74
C TYR A 395 11.81 -3.12 -3.58
N VAL A 396 10.79 -2.37 -3.19
CA VAL A 396 10.89 -0.93 -2.96
C VAL A 396 10.49 -0.66 -1.51
N PRO A 397 11.43 -0.32 -0.63
CA PRO A 397 11.11 -0.04 0.76
C PRO A 397 10.11 1.11 0.87
N ARG A 398 9.02 0.90 1.61
CA ARG A 398 7.96 1.90 1.84
C ARG A 398 8.53 3.22 2.37
N GLN A 399 9.60 3.16 3.18
CA GLN A 399 10.30 4.32 3.74
C GLN A 399 10.87 5.28 2.68
N MET A 400 11.01 4.84 1.43
CA MET A 400 11.44 5.71 0.34
C MET A 400 10.36 6.72 -0.07
N LEU A 401 9.09 6.36 0.11
CA LEU A 401 7.94 7.19 -0.26
C LEU A 401 7.25 7.83 0.95
N THR A 402 7.53 7.33 2.15
CA THR A 402 7.01 7.83 3.43
C THR A 402 8.09 8.56 4.23
N ILE A 403 7.72 9.18 5.34
CA ILE A 403 8.66 9.82 6.26
C ILE A 403 8.36 9.42 7.71
N LYS A 404 9.36 9.57 8.56
CA LYS A 404 9.17 9.52 10.02
C LYS A 404 8.73 10.89 10.55
N SER A 405 8.17 10.91 11.76
CA SER A 405 7.71 12.16 12.41
C SER A 405 8.78 13.25 12.47
N GLY A 406 10.02 12.90 12.81
CA GLY A 406 11.15 13.85 12.90
C GLY A 406 11.64 14.40 11.56
N GLU A 407 11.23 13.80 10.43
CA GLU A 407 11.60 14.25 9.07
C GLU A 407 10.56 15.20 8.47
N CYS A 408 9.40 15.35 9.10
CA CYS A 408 8.30 16.17 8.58
C CYS A 408 8.65 17.67 8.67
N LEU A 409 8.51 18.37 7.55
CA LEU A 409 8.77 19.82 7.48
C LEU A 409 7.64 20.68 8.09
N HIS A 410 6.49 20.09 8.43
CA HIS A 410 5.32 20.75 8.98
C HIS A 410 4.97 22.03 8.18
N ALA A 411 4.84 23.19 8.84
CA ALA A 411 4.47 24.46 8.23
C ALA A 411 5.42 24.94 7.12
N ARG A 412 6.63 24.40 7.02
CA ARG A 412 7.57 24.70 5.92
C ARG A 412 7.33 23.85 4.67
N CYS A 413 6.47 22.83 4.75
CA CYS A 413 6.15 21.95 3.61
C CYS A 413 5.15 22.66 2.66
N PRO A 414 5.37 22.65 1.33
CA PRO A 414 4.46 23.28 0.37
C PRO A 414 3.07 22.64 0.31
N TYR A 415 2.91 21.42 0.81
CA TYR A 415 1.66 20.66 0.87
C TYR A 415 0.91 20.81 2.22
N TYR A 416 1.54 21.44 3.21
CA TYR A 416 0.94 21.62 4.53
C TYR A 416 -0.02 22.81 4.55
N PRO A 417 -1.11 22.71 5.28
CA PRO A 417 -1.70 21.52 5.89
C PRO A 417 -2.70 20.81 4.96
N ASN A 418 -3.12 21.45 3.88
CA ASN A 418 -4.36 21.13 3.16
C ASN A 418 -4.20 19.91 2.24
N GLU A 419 -3.21 19.93 1.38
CA GLU A 419 -2.99 18.89 0.36
C GLU A 419 -2.24 17.68 0.92
N CYS A 420 -1.57 17.83 2.08
CA CYS A 420 -0.85 16.75 2.73
C CYS A 420 -1.79 15.60 3.14
N LEU A 421 -1.47 14.37 2.75
CA LEU A 421 -2.30 13.20 3.00
C LEU A 421 -2.46 12.94 4.51
N LEU A 422 -1.36 12.90 5.27
CA LEU A 422 -1.41 12.69 6.72
C LEU A 422 -2.14 13.83 7.46
N HIS A 423 -1.76 15.08 7.20
CA HIS A 423 -2.40 16.21 7.88
C HIS A 423 -3.86 16.40 7.43
N GLY A 424 -4.18 16.03 6.19
CA GLY A 424 -5.56 15.92 5.72
C GLY A 424 -6.34 14.85 6.47
N ALA A 425 -5.77 13.65 6.65
CA ALA A 425 -6.38 12.58 7.44
C ALA A 425 -6.64 13.02 8.90
N ARG A 426 -5.69 13.71 9.53
CA ARG A 426 -5.87 14.28 10.88
C ARG A 426 -7.03 15.28 10.96
N ARG A 427 -7.19 16.12 9.95
CA ARG A 427 -8.31 17.08 9.92
C ARG A 427 -9.65 16.40 9.70
N ARG A 428 -9.72 15.41 8.80
CA ARG A 428 -10.94 14.60 8.63
C ARG A 428 -11.31 13.89 9.92
N ALA A 429 -10.34 13.28 10.59
CA ALA A 429 -10.54 12.65 11.89
C ALA A 429 -11.10 13.63 12.93
N ALA A 430 -10.57 14.85 12.99
CA ALA A 430 -11.03 15.88 13.93
C ALA A 430 -12.45 16.39 13.64
N SER A 431 -12.97 16.23 12.42
CA SER A 431 -14.32 16.64 12.03
C SER A 431 -15.33 15.48 11.94
N SER A 432 -14.88 14.25 12.18
CA SER A 432 -15.72 13.04 12.08
C SER A 432 -16.47 12.75 13.37
N ASP A 433 -17.59 11.99 13.27
CA ASP A 433 -18.29 11.44 14.42
C ASP A 433 -17.43 10.37 15.09
N VAL A 434 -16.79 9.51 14.28
CA VAL A 434 -15.96 8.39 14.75
C VAL A 434 -14.57 8.47 14.15
N VAL A 435 -13.54 8.36 14.98
CA VAL A 435 -12.15 8.13 14.55
C VAL A 435 -11.73 6.71 14.90
N VAL A 436 -11.23 5.99 13.91
CA VAL A 436 -10.71 4.63 14.11
C VAL A 436 -9.19 4.65 13.98
N THR A 437 -8.51 3.99 14.89
CA THR A 437 -7.05 3.86 14.90
C THR A 437 -6.64 2.50 15.46
N ASN A 438 -5.34 2.24 15.55
CA ASN A 438 -4.84 1.05 16.25
C ASN A 438 -4.28 1.37 17.64
N HIS A 439 -4.10 0.32 18.45
CA HIS A 439 -3.53 0.44 19.79
C HIS A 439 -2.18 1.17 19.81
N SER A 440 -1.32 0.88 18.83
CA SER A 440 0.01 1.48 18.75
C SER A 440 -0.05 3.00 18.59
N LEU A 441 -0.94 3.52 17.71
CA LEU A 441 -1.05 4.96 17.50
C LEU A 441 -1.73 5.65 18.69
N LEU A 442 -2.69 5.00 19.34
CA LEU A 442 -3.29 5.50 20.57
C LEU A 442 -2.23 5.64 21.68
N LEU A 443 -1.39 4.62 21.88
CA LEU A 443 -0.29 4.67 22.86
C LEU A 443 0.75 5.75 22.53
N ARG A 444 1.10 5.90 21.25
CA ARG A 444 1.97 7.00 20.80
C ARG A 444 1.36 8.37 21.01
N ASN A 445 0.04 8.48 20.91
CA ASN A 445 -0.65 9.73 21.21
C ASN A 445 -0.55 10.11 22.70
N VAL A 446 -0.60 9.12 23.59
CA VAL A 446 -0.36 9.33 25.03
C VAL A 446 1.08 9.83 25.27
N GLU A 447 2.07 9.20 24.67
CA GLU A 447 3.48 9.62 24.74
C GLU A 447 3.69 11.05 24.18
N ALA A 448 2.99 11.38 23.11
CA ALA A 448 3.03 12.70 22.48
C ALA A 448 2.11 13.74 23.15
N GLU A 449 1.62 13.48 24.36
CA GLU A 449 0.75 14.39 25.13
C GLU A 449 -0.50 14.82 24.35
N GLY A 450 -1.13 13.90 23.59
CA GLY A 450 -2.34 14.16 22.83
C GLY A 450 -2.18 14.93 21.53
N LYS A 451 -0.95 15.08 21.00
CA LYS A 451 -0.66 15.91 19.80
C LYS A 451 -0.82 15.17 18.46
N ILE A 452 -1.16 13.88 18.48
CA ILE A 452 -1.25 13.05 17.26
C ILE A 452 -2.69 12.87 16.81
N LEU A 453 -3.57 12.45 17.71
CA LEU A 453 -4.99 12.21 17.46
C LEU A 453 -5.81 13.49 17.76
N PRO A 454 -7.03 13.62 17.21
CA PRO A 454 -7.93 14.68 17.64
C PRO A 454 -8.27 14.56 19.12
N PRO A 455 -8.79 15.63 19.78
CA PRO A 455 -9.19 15.58 21.17
C PRO A 455 -10.43 14.66 21.33
N VAL A 456 -10.20 13.43 21.74
CA VAL A 456 -11.22 12.41 21.99
C VAL A 456 -11.17 11.99 23.45
N ARG A 457 -12.30 12.10 24.13
CA ARG A 457 -12.43 11.71 25.53
C ARG A 457 -12.93 10.29 25.71
N HIS A 458 -13.81 9.83 24.83
CA HIS A 458 -14.47 8.53 24.92
C HIS A 458 -13.86 7.58 23.89
N TRP A 459 -13.30 6.47 24.37
CA TRP A 459 -12.62 5.47 23.58
C TRP A 459 -13.17 4.08 23.83
N VAL A 460 -13.46 3.34 22.78
CA VAL A 460 -13.55 1.89 22.81
C VAL A 460 -12.19 1.32 22.42
N ILE A 461 -11.67 0.43 23.27
CA ILE A 461 -10.45 -0.34 23.00
C ILE A 461 -10.89 -1.76 22.69
N ASP A 462 -11.01 -2.07 21.39
CA ASP A 462 -11.38 -3.40 20.93
C ASP A 462 -10.20 -4.37 21.09
N GLU A 463 -10.48 -5.64 21.43
CA GLU A 463 -9.47 -6.64 21.77
C GLU A 463 -8.51 -6.16 22.90
N ALA A 464 -9.08 -5.53 23.93
CA ALA A 464 -8.35 -4.87 25.02
C ALA A 464 -7.36 -5.79 25.75
N HIS A 465 -7.55 -7.12 25.70
CA HIS A 465 -6.61 -8.11 26.25
C HIS A 465 -5.20 -8.00 25.63
N ALA A 466 -5.10 -7.49 24.41
CA ALA A 466 -3.82 -7.29 23.73
C ALA A 466 -3.16 -5.93 24.02
N PHE A 467 -3.89 -5.00 24.66
CA PHE A 467 -3.45 -3.61 24.84
C PHE A 467 -2.20 -3.49 25.73
N GLU A 468 -2.13 -4.30 26.81
CA GLU A 468 -0.96 -4.32 27.69
C GLU A 468 0.31 -4.79 26.95
N SER A 469 0.19 -5.88 26.18
CA SER A 469 1.33 -6.39 25.42
C SER A 469 1.80 -5.40 24.36
N GLU A 470 0.88 -4.68 23.73
CA GLU A 470 1.19 -3.62 22.78
C GLU A 470 1.87 -2.43 23.46
N ALA A 471 1.40 -2.03 24.66
CA ALA A 471 2.04 -0.97 25.44
C ALA A 471 3.48 -1.34 25.82
N ARG A 472 3.70 -2.57 26.28
CA ARG A 472 5.05 -3.08 26.58
C ARG A 472 5.94 -3.04 25.35
N ARG A 473 5.45 -3.47 24.20
CA ARG A 473 6.21 -3.43 22.92
C ARG A 473 6.49 -2.00 22.47
N GLN A 474 5.52 -1.11 22.58
CA GLN A 474 5.63 0.28 22.13
C GLN A 474 6.65 1.07 22.95
N TRP A 475 6.74 0.81 24.26
CA TRP A 475 7.66 1.50 25.17
C TRP A 475 8.94 0.70 25.46
N ALA A 476 9.08 -0.49 24.89
CA ALA A 476 10.33 -1.21 24.94
C ALA A 476 11.39 -0.49 24.12
N VAL A 477 12.58 -0.36 24.70
CA VAL A 477 13.77 0.05 23.97
C VAL A 477 14.55 -1.21 23.65
N GLU A 478 14.59 -1.58 22.37
CA GLU A 478 15.38 -2.69 21.88
C GLU A 478 16.67 -2.14 21.29
N VAL A 479 17.79 -2.69 21.73
CA VAL A 479 19.11 -2.35 21.21
C VAL A 479 19.80 -3.67 20.86
N SER A 480 20.00 -3.91 19.58
CA SER A 480 20.72 -5.09 19.10
C SER A 480 22.16 -4.75 18.71
N GLY A 481 23.08 -5.68 18.95
CA GLY A 481 24.47 -5.54 18.51
C GLY A 481 24.59 -5.43 16.99
N GLU A 482 23.70 -6.10 16.25
CA GLU A 482 23.65 -6.05 14.80
C GLU A 482 23.22 -4.68 14.27
N GLU A 483 22.18 -4.07 14.85
CA GLU A 483 21.74 -2.72 14.47
C GLU A 483 22.82 -1.68 14.78
N ALA A 484 23.47 -1.81 15.93
CA ALA A 484 24.60 -0.94 16.29
C ALA A 484 25.74 -1.10 15.27
N ARG A 485 26.10 -2.33 14.89
CA ARG A 485 27.12 -2.61 13.88
C ARG A 485 26.75 -1.99 12.53
N MET A 486 25.52 -2.21 12.05
CA MET A 486 25.03 -1.62 10.78
C MET A 486 25.06 -0.09 10.80
N ALA A 487 24.70 0.54 11.93
CA ALA A 487 24.77 2.00 12.06
C ALA A 487 26.20 2.52 11.94
N PHE A 488 27.18 1.86 12.58
CA PHE A 488 28.59 2.22 12.46
C PHE A 488 29.16 1.95 11.06
N GLU A 489 28.76 0.87 10.40
CA GLU A 489 29.14 0.58 9.00
C GLU A 489 28.59 1.61 8.03
N LEU A 490 27.34 2.07 8.22
CA LEU A 490 26.74 3.13 7.43
C LEU A 490 27.49 4.46 7.61
N LEU A 491 27.80 4.84 8.84
CA LEU A 491 28.63 6.02 9.11
C LEU A 491 30.01 5.85 8.47
N GLY A 492 30.58 4.65 8.59
CA GLY A 492 31.85 4.26 8.01
C GLY A 492 33.05 5.01 8.58
N GLY A 493 34.07 5.19 7.76
CA GLY A 493 35.34 5.82 8.15
C GLY A 493 35.98 6.55 6.97
N THR A 494 37.30 6.53 6.95
CA THR A 494 38.08 7.20 5.86
C THR A 494 38.02 6.46 4.51
N LYS A 495 37.55 5.19 4.47
CA LYS A 495 37.56 4.33 3.29
C LYS A 495 36.17 3.92 2.81
N THR A 496 35.17 3.95 3.66
CA THR A 496 33.80 3.48 3.36
C THR A 496 32.77 4.31 4.11
N GLY A 497 31.50 4.25 3.67
CA GLY A 497 30.38 4.87 4.34
C GLY A 497 30.21 6.38 4.06
N VAL A 498 29.30 6.99 4.80
CA VAL A 498 28.93 8.41 4.64
C VAL A 498 30.13 9.35 4.85
N ILE A 499 30.96 9.07 5.85
CA ILE A 499 32.14 9.92 6.15
C ILE A 499 33.14 9.89 4.97
N HIS A 500 33.36 8.74 4.35
CA HIS A 500 34.21 8.63 3.16
C HIS A 500 33.65 9.45 2.01
N SER A 501 32.36 9.32 1.72
CA SER A 501 31.69 10.08 0.65
C SER A 501 31.82 11.59 0.87
N LEU A 502 31.65 12.06 2.10
CA LEU A 502 31.82 13.47 2.46
C LEU A 502 33.29 13.92 2.35
N LEU A 503 34.26 13.07 2.68
CA LEU A 503 35.68 13.35 2.49
C LEU A 503 36.04 13.54 1.02
N VAL A 504 35.53 12.66 0.15
CA VAL A 504 35.72 12.76 -1.31
C VAL A 504 35.08 14.03 -1.86
N GLN A 505 33.83 14.31 -1.50
CA GLN A 505 33.14 15.52 -1.96
C GLN A 505 33.82 16.80 -1.45
N SER A 506 34.24 16.83 -0.18
CA SER A 506 34.92 17.99 0.40
C SER A 506 36.29 18.26 -0.24
N ALA A 507 36.94 17.24 -0.77
CA ALA A 507 38.24 17.40 -1.42
C ALA A 507 38.19 18.26 -2.69
N MET A 508 37.01 18.40 -3.28
CA MET A 508 36.76 19.23 -4.47
C MET A 508 36.45 20.71 -4.15
N LEU A 509 36.36 21.06 -2.85
CA LEU A 509 36.01 22.41 -2.41
C LEU A 509 37.26 23.19 -2.00
N ASP A 510 37.37 24.44 -2.44
CA ASP A 510 38.45 25.35 -2.02
C ASP A 510 38.33 25.65 -0.52
N GLY A 511 39.46 25.55 0.20
CA GLY A 511 39.51 25.81 1.65
C GLY A 511 38.96 24.69 2.54
N SER A 512 38.80 23.46 2.00
CA SER A 512 38.18 22.31 2.70
C SER A 512 39.02 21.67 3.83
N THR A 513 40.23 22.12 4.08
CA THR A 513 41.17 21.51 5.10
C THR A 513 40.56 21.37 6.50
N THR A 514 39.79 22.37 6.94
CA THR A 514 39.10 22.31 8.25
C THR A 514 38.02 21.25 8.26
N ILE A 515 37.22 21.15 7.19
CA ILE A 515 36.14 20.16 7.05
C ILE A 515 36.73 18.74 6.98
N GLN A 516 37.80 18.54 6.21
CA GLN A 516 38.49 17.25 6.12
C GLN A 516 39.08 16.84 7.48
N GLY A 517 39.65 17.78 8.23
CA GLY A 517 40.12 17.54 9.58
C GLY A 517 39.03 17.11 10.56
N LEU A 518 37.86 17.72 10.48
CA LEU A 518 36.69 17.34 11.28
C LEU A 518 36.13 15.96 10.89
N LEU A 519 36.04 15.67 9.60
CA LEU A 519 35.58 14.37 9.12
C LEU A 519 36.54 13.23 9.49
N THR A 520 37.85 13.48 9.45
CA THR A 520 38.85 12.51 9.89
C THR A 520 38.75 12.25 11.41
N LYS A 521 38.51 13.28 12.21
CA LYS A 521 38.24 13.13 13.65
C LYS A 521 36.95 12.37 13.91
N ALA A 522 35.89 12.64 13.13
CA ALA A 522 34.62 11.90 13.19
C ALA A 522 34.84 10.42 12.89
N ALA A 523 35.57 10.08 11.83
CA ALA A 523 35.91 8.70 11.49
C ALA A 523 36.65 7.96 12.64
N ALA A 524 37.62 8.60 13.25
CA ALA A 524 38.34 8.03 14.40
C ALA A 524 37.43 7.85 15.63
N THR A 525 36.46 8.73 15.80
CA THR A 525 35.49 8.63 16.91
C THR A 525 34.51 7.49 16.66
N VAL A 526 33.97 7.34 15.44
CA VAL A 526 33.11 6.22 15.02
C VAL A 526 33.81 4.88 15.24
N ALA A 527 35.09 4.77 14.85
CA ALA A 527 35.86 3.55 15.04
C ALA A 527 36.02 3.18 16.53
N ARG A 528 36.32 4.15 17.40
CA ARG A 528 36.39 3.91 18.84
C ARG A 528 35.04 3.54 19.45
N ALA A 529 34.01 4.24 19.07
CA ALA A 529 32.64 3.97 19.54
C ALA A 529 32.16 2.56 19.13
N SER A 530 32.46 2.13 17.91
CA SER A 530 32.10 0.79 17.41
C SER A 530 32.76 -0.31 18.27
N VAL A 531 34.04 -0.16 18.62
CA VAL A 531 34.71 -1.12 19.50
C VAL A 531 34.10 -1.10 20.90
N GLY A 532 33.89 0.08 21.51
CA GLY A 532 33.30 0.17 22.84
C GLY A 532 31.88 -0.39 22.93
N VAL A 533 31.08 -0.24 21.88
CA VAL A 533 29.72 -0.84 21.81
C VAL A 533 29.81 -2.36 21.67
N ALA A 534 30.73 -2.88 20.86
CA ALA A 534 30.94 -4.33 20.76
C ALA A 534 31.35 -4.94 22.12
N ASP A 535 32.27 -4.31 22.84
CA ASP A 535 32.69 -4.73 24.17
C ASP A 535 31.52 -4.69 25.18
N LEU A 536 30.67 -3.66 25.10
CA LEU A 536 29.46 -3.55 25.94
C LEU A 536 28.51 -4.73 25.70
N PHE A 537 28.23 -5.09 24.43
CA PHE A 537 27.35 -6.23 24.14
C PHE A 537 27.93 -7.56 24.62
N VAL A 538 29.25 -7.76 24.53
CA VAL A 538 29.93 -8.92 25.11
C VAL A 538 29.71 -8.98 26.62
N ALA A 539 29.97 -7.87 27.33
CA ALA A 539 29.79 -7.81 28.78
C ALA A 539 28.33 -8.04 29.21
N VAL A 540 27.36 -7.46 28.48
CA VAL A 540 25.91 -7.69 28.74
C VAL A 540 25.55 -9.14 28.54
N HIS A 541 26.07 -9.79 27.48
CA HIS A 541 25.81 -11.20 27.20
C HIS A 541 26.38 -12.12 28.30
N GLU A 542 27.59 -11.84 28.79
CA GLU A 542 28.19 -12.56 29.89
C GLU A 542 27.38 -12.41 31.19
N LEU A 543 26.96 -11.18 31.54
CA LEU A 543 26.08 -10.94 32.67
C LEU A 543 24.74 -11.66 32.56
N ALA A 544 24.11 -11.68 31.39
CA ALA A 544 22.84 -12.38 31.14
C ALA A 544 23.02 -13.92 31.21
N GLY A 545 24.17 -14.44 30.83
CA GLY A 545 24.55 -15.86 31.02
C GLY A 545 24.70 -16.25 32.48
N LEU A 546 25.32 -15.40 33.29
CA LEU A 546 25.47 -15.61 34.73
C LEU A 546 24.15 -15.52 35.50
N ALA A 547 23.19 -14.73 35.02
CA ALA A 547 21.86 -14.62 35.64
C ALA A 547 20.94 -15.83 35.38
N ARG A 548 21.28 -16.70 34.43
CA ARG A 548 20.56 -17.94 34.10
C ARG A 548 21.18 -19.21 34.73
N SER A 549 22.36 -19.11 35.31
CA SER A 549 23.02 -20.13 36.08
C SER A 549 22.76 -19.95 37.59
#